data_79a9798fb805da876a9f0c598ef4749f
#
_entry.id   79a9798fb805da876a9f0c598ef4749f
#
_cell.length_a   1.000
_cell.length_b   1.000
_cell.length_c   1.000
_cell.angle_alpha   90.00
_cell.angle_beta   90.00
_cell.angle_gamma   90.00
#
_symmetry.space_group_name_H-M   'P 1'
#
loop_
_entity.id
_entity.type
_entity.pdbx_description
1 polymer ?
#
loop_
_entity_poly.entity_id
_entity_poly.type
_entity_poly.pdbx_seq_one_letter_code
_entity_poly.pdbx_strand_id
1 'polypeptide(L)'
;MADEREEALRKVPLFADLPTRQLKKIAARTGIDEYGEGTVIVREGGHGETLFVILEGTVRVVRGGRPIAKLLPGEFFGELSVIDGRPRTADVVAESDVRCLVLYRDDLKRVLTVEPAALWTMLETVTARYRAT
;
A
#
# COMPACT_ATOMS: atom_id res chain seq x y z
N MET A 1 19.94 4.18 -15.79
CA MET A 1 18.51 4.49 -15.78
C MET A 1 17.87 3.95 -14.51
N ALA A 2 16.96 4.71 -13.94
CA ALA A 2 16.19 4.23 -12.81
C ALA A 2 15.23 3.13 -13.28
N ASP A 3 15.07 2.11 -12.46
CA ASP A 3 14.10 1.04 -12.63
C ASP A 3 12.68 1.62 -12.50
N GLU A 4 11.71 1.02 -13.20
CA GLU A 4 10.30 1.41 -13.09
C GLU A 4 9.83 1.44 -11.63
N ARG A 5 10.27 0.46 -10.83
CA ARG A 5 9.90 0.38 -9.42
C ARG A 5 10.50 1.53 -8.59
N GLU A 6 11.73 1.92 -8.87
CA GLU A 6 12.36 3.05 -8.20
C GLU A 6 11.63 4.35 -8.53
N GLU A 7 11.32 4.58 -9.80
CA GLU A 7 10.58 5.76 -10.23
C GLU A 7 9.19 5.80 -9.61
N ALA A 8 8.51 4.65 -9.57
CA ALA A 8 7.18 4.53 -8.98
C ALA A 8 7.20 4.83 -7.49
N LEU A 9 8.16 4.26 -6.75
CA LEU A 9 8.30 4.51 -5.31
C LEU A 9 8.55 5.98 -5.00
N ARG A 10 9.36 6.65 -5.82
CA ARG A 10 9.69 8.06 -5.60
C ARG A 10 8.48 8.98 -5.73
N LYS A 11 7.46 8.55 -6.47
CA LYS A 11 6.22 9.32 -6.65
C LYS A 11 5.21 9.09 -5.52
N VAL A 12 5.45 8.12 -4.66
CA VAL A 12 4.55 7.79 -3.56
C VAL A 12 4.95 8.59 -2.32
N PRO A 13 4.04 9.38 -1.73
CA PRO A 13 4.38 10.21 -0.56
C PRO A 13 5.09 9.45 0.57
N LEU A 14 4.70 8.20 0.81
CA LEU A 14 5.29 7.36 1.84
C LEU A 14 6.80 7.15 1.65
N PHE A 15 7.27 7.13 0.41
CA PHE A 15 8.65 6.83 0.06
C PHE A 15 9.41 7.98 -0.59
N ALA A 16 8.72 9.09 -0.87
CA ALA A 16 9.28 10.20 -1.65
C ALA A 16 10.54 10.81 -1.05
N ASP A 17 10.62 10.84 0.29
CA ASP A 17 11.73 11.46 1.01
C ASP A 17 12.87 10.50 1.35
N LEU A 18 12.77 9.24 0.92
CA LEU A 18 13.84 8.28 1.18
C LEU A 18 15.11 8.64 0.40
N PRO A 19 16.28 8.52 1.03
CA PRO A 19 17.54 8.63 0.30
C PRO A 19 17.58 7.60 -0.85
N THR A 20 18.19 7.98 -1.97
CA THR A 20 18.27 7.12 -3.16
C THR A 20 18.78 5.72 -2.84
N ARG A 21 19.74 5.60 -1.95
CA ARG A 21 20.29 4.31 -1.53
C ARG A 21 19.23 3.41 -0.89
N GLN A 22 18.40 3.97 -0.02
CA GLN A 22 17.33 3.23 0.64
C GLN A 22 16.23 2.88 -0.37
N LEU A 23 15.91 3.82 -1.24
CA LEU A 23 14.91 3.60 -2.27
C LEU A 23 15.27 2.42 -3.18
N LYS A 24 16.53 2.35 -3.59
CA LYS A 24 17.02 1.23 -4.42
C LYS A 24 16.91 -0.11 -3.72
N LYS A 25 17.23 -0.15 -2.44
CA LYS A 25 17.10 -1.38 -1.65
C LYS A 25 15.66 -1.88 -1.60
N ILE A 26 14.73 -0.97 -1.40
CA ILE A 26 13.31 -1.31 -1.36
C ILE A 26 12.81 -1.73 -2.72
N ALA A 27 13.15 -0.98 -3.76
CA ALA A 27 12.74 -1.31 -5.12
C ALA A 27 13.17 -2.72 -5.53
N ALA A 28 14.37 -3.14 -5.13
CA ALA A 28 14.87 -4.47 -5.45
C ALA A 28 14.05 -5.60 -4.81
N ARG A 29 13.29 -5.30 -3.74
CA ARG A 29 12.48 -6.28 -3.00
C ARG A 29 10.98 -6.10 -3.24
N THR A 30 10.60 -5.15 -4.08
CA THR A 30 9.22 -4.82 -4.37
C THR A 30 8.78 -5.50 -5.66
N GLY A 31 7.59 -6.09 -5.66
CA GLY A 31 6.96 -6.61 -6.88
C GLY A 31 5.98 -5.61 -7.46
N ILE A 32 5.59 -5.84 -8.71
CA ILE A 32 4.47 -5.13 -9.34
C ILE A 32 3.45 -6.19 -9.75
N ASP A 33 2.23 -6.07 -9.23
CA ASP A 33 1.12 -6.96 -9.56
C ASP A 33 0.05 -6.19 -10.35
N GLU A 34 -0.60 -6.91 -11.25
CA GLU A 34 -1.68 -6.37 -12.09
C GLU A 34 -2.98 -7.12 -11.78
N TYR A 35 -4.09 -6.37 -11.72
CA TYR A 35 -5.41 -6.92 -11.42
C TYR A 35 -6.43 -6.35 -12.41
N GLY A 36 -7.26 -7.21 -12.97
CA GLY A 36 -8.36 -6.77 -13.84
C GLY A 36 -9.50 -6.16 -13.04
N GLU A 37 -10.29 -5.31 -13.71
CA GLU A 37 -11.50 -4.73 -13.15
C GLU A 37 -12.39 -5.82 -12.53
N GLY A 38 -12.91 -5.56 -11.34
CA GLY A 38 -13.78 -6.49 -10.61
C GLY A 38 -13.04 -7.50 -9.72
N THR A 39 -11.70 -7.58 -9.82
CA THR A 39 -10.93 -8.50 -9.00
C THR A 39 -10.97 -8.08 -7.53
N VAL A 40 -11.21 -9.03 -6.64
CA VAL A 40 -11.05 -8.82 -5.19
C VAL A 40 -9.57 -9.05 -4.86
N ILE A 41 -8.86 -7.97 -4.64
CA ILE A 41 -7.41 -8.00 -4.39
C ILE A 41 -7.12 -8.49 -2.98
N VAL A 42 -7.92 -8.03 -2.02
CA VAL A 42 -7.83 -8.38 -0.61
C VAL A 42 -9.22 -8.72 -0.11
N ARG A 43 -9.34 -9.78 0.69
CA ARG A 43 -10.63 -10.22 1.27
C ARG A 43 -10.67 -9.93 2.76
N GLU A 44 -11.79 -9.39 3.22
CA GLU A 44 -12.06 -9.19 4.64
C GLU A 44 -11.93 -10.52 5.37
N GLY A 45 -11.22 -10.53 6.49
CA GLY A 45 -10.96 -11.74 7.28
C GLY A 45 -9.83 -12.62 6.74
N GLY A 46 -9.33 -12.34 5.54
CA GLY A 46 -8.20 -13.06 4.95
C GLY A 46 -6.89 -12.75 5.66
N HIS A 47 -5.90 -13.61 5.47
CA HIS A 47 -4.56 -13.43 6.03
C HIS A 47 -3.62 -12.90 4.97
N GLY A 48 -2.71 -12.02 5.37
CA GLY A 48 -1.67 -11.50 4.49
C GLY A 48 -0.94 -10.35 5.15
N GLU A 49 0.35 -10.24 4.87
CA GLU A 49 1.21 -9.23 5.47
C GLU A 49 1.88 -8.38 4.39
N THR A 50 1.15 -8.09 3.31
CA THR A 50 1.65 -7.24 2.24
C THR A 50 0.94 -5.90 2.22
N LEU A 51 1.71 -4.85 1.91
CA LEU A 51 1.20 -3.53 1.62
C LEU A 51 1.10 -3.39 0.11
N PHE A 52 0.00 -2.82 -0.36
CA PHE A 52 -0.22 -2.53 -1.77
C PHE A 52 -0.22 -1.02 -1.99
N VAL A 53 0.60 -0.54 -2.91
CA VAL A 53 0.63 0.87 -3.29
C VAL A 53 0.11 0.99 -4.72
N ILE A 54 -0.95 1.77 -4.92
CA ILE A 54 -1.60 1.90 -6.22
C ILE A 54 -0.74 2.76 -7.14
N LEU A 55 -0.36 2.20 -8.29
CA LEU A 55 0.36 2.92 -9.34
C LEU A 55 -0.60 3.43 -10.40
N GLU A 56 -1.55 2.61 -10.80
CA GLU A 56 -2.54 2.91 -11.84
C GLU A 56 -3.87 2.31 -11.45
N GLY A 57 -4.95 2.97 -11.84
CA GLY A 57 -6.31 2.52 -11.58
C GLY A 57 -6.83 2.94 -10.22
N THR A 58 -8.02 2.47 -9.91
CA THR A 58 -8.72 2.80 -8.66
C THR A 58 -9.29 1.56 -8.02
N VAL A 59 -9.38 1.58 -6.68
CA VAL A 59 -9.99 0.50 -5.92
C VAL A 59 -11.06 1.06 -4.99
N ARG A 60 -12.02 0.22 -4.62
CA ARG A 60 -12.96 0.53 -3.55
C ARG A 60 -12.70 -0.40 -2.37
N VAL A 61 -12.84 0.14 -1.18
CA VAL A 61 -12.71 -0.59 0.07
C VAL A 61 -14.12 -0.87 0.58
N VAL A 62 -14.41 -2.15 0.88
CA VAL A 62 -15.74 -2.59 1.29
C VAL A 62 -15.62 -3.36 2.61
N ARG A 63 -16.35 -2.92 3.62
CA ARG A 63 -16.37 -3.57 4.94
C ARG A 63 -17.79 -3.95 5.30
N GLY A 64 -18.00 -5.23 5.63
CA GLY A 64 -19.34 -5.71 5.97
C GLY A 64 -20.36 -5.48 4.85
N GLY A 65 -19.92 -5.59 3.60
CA GLY A 65 -20.76 -5.35 2.43
C GLY A 65 -21.01 -3.87 2.10
N ARG A 66 -20.41 -2.94 2.84
CA ARG A 66 -20.60 -1.49 2.63
C ARG A 66 -19.34 -0.85 2.04
N PRO A 67 -19.47 -0.08 0.96
CA PRO A 67 -18.35 0.73 0.47
C PRO A 67 -18.00 1.79 1.52
N ILE A 68 -16.73 1.83 1.94
CA ILE A 68 -16.28 2.80 2.94
C ILE A 68 -15.25 3.78 2.41
N ALA A 69 -14.59 3.48 1.29
CA ALA A 69 -13.59 4.35 0.72
C ALA A 69 -13.32 4.00 -0.74
N LYS A 70 -12.78 4.96 -1.46
CA LYS A 70 -12.22 4.80 -2.79
C LYS A 70 -10.78 5.27 -2.72
N LEU A 71 -9.84 4.49 -3.24
CA LEU A 71 -8.42 4.83 -3.23
C LEU A 71 -7.91 5.02 -4.64
N LEU A 72 -7.03 6.00 -4.79
CA LEU A 72 -6.50 6.49 -6.06
C LEU A 72 -5.00 6.21 -6.17
N PRO A 73 -4.39 6.38 -7.37
CA PRO A 73 -2.95 6.23 -7.51
C PRO A 73 -2.16 7.07 -6.50
N GLY A 74 -1.11 6.49 -5.94
CA GLY A 74 -0.31 7.07 -4.87
C GLY A 74 -0.75 6.70 -3.47
N GLU A 75 -1.99 6.23 -3.32
CA GLU A 75 -2.50 5.75 -2.03
C GLU A 75 -2.17 4.26 -1.83
N PHE A 76 -2.27 3.79 -0.61
CA PHE A 76 -1.94 2.40 -0.27
C PHE A 76 -3.04 1.76 0.56
N PHE A 77 -3.04 0.44 0.58
CA PHE A 77 -3.96 -0.35 1.42
C PHE A 77 -3.27 -1.60 1.95
N GLY A 78 -3.89 -2.21 2.95
CA GLY A 78 -3.35 -3.40 3.61
C GLY A 78 -2.42 -3.08 4.77
N GLU A 79 -2.29 -1.81 5.15
CA GLU A 79 -1.35 -1.34 6.16
C GLU A 79 -1.61 -1.92 7.55
N LEU A 80 -2.87 -2.10 7.95
CA LEU A 80 -3.18 -2.58 9.29
C LEU A 80 -2.62 -3.99 9.51
N SER A 81 -2.85 -4.89 8.57
CA SER A 81 -2.35 -6.27 8.68
C SER A 81 -0.83 -6.35 8.65
N VAL A 82 -0.19 -5.42 7.94
CA VAL A 82 1.27 -5.34 7.92
C VAL A 82 1.79 -4.89 9.28
N ILE A 83 1.10 -3.94 9.91
CA ILE A 83 1.53 -3.38 11.21
C ILE A 83 1.29 -4.38 12.34
N ASP A 84 0.09 -4.96 12.44
CA ASP A 84 -0.29 -5.78 13.59
C ASP A 84 -0.36 -7.29 13.34
N GLY A 85 -0.22 -7.74 12.09
CA GLY A 85 -0.26 -9.17 11.76
C GLY A 85 -1.66 -9.80 11.87
N ARG A 86 -2.71 -8.99 12.05
CA ARG A 86 -4.07 -9.47 12.16
C ARG A 86 -4.74 -9.64 10.80
N PRO A 87 -5.86 -10.37 10.72
CA PRO A 87 -6.59 -10.54 9.46
C PRO A 87 -7.01 -9.21 8.83
N ARG A 88 -7.21 -9.25 7.52
CA ARG A 88 -7.65 -8.09 6.73
C ARG A 88 -8.98 -7.56 7.24
N THR A 89 -9.11 -6.23 7.31
CA THR A 89 -10.29 -5.56 7.89
C THR A 89 -11.38 -5.26 6.88
N ALA A 90 -11.11 -5.41 5.59
CA ALA A 90 -12.05 -5.09 4.53
C ALA A 90 -11.69 -5.82 3.25
N ASP A 91 -12.65 -5.88 2.32
CA ASP A 91 -12.37 -6.24 0.93
C ASP A 91 -11.80 -5.02 0.21
N VAL A 92 -10.86 -5.25 -0.70
CA VAL A 92 -10.39 -4.23 -1.63
C VAL A 92 -10.62 -4.75 -3.04
N VAL A 93 -11.42 -4.05 -3.80
CA VAL A 93 -11.90 -4.48 -5.12
C VAL A 93 -11.43 -3.50 -6.19
N ALA A 94 -10.87 -4.03 -7.28
CA ALA A 94 -10.45 -3.22 -8.41
C ALA A 94 -11.70 -2.64 -9.12
N GLU A 95 -11.82 -1.32 -9.18
CA GLU A 95 -12.90 -0.64 -9.93
C GLU A 95 -12.53 -0.42 -11.39
N SER A 96 -11.27 -0.57 -11.72
CA SER A 96 -10.71 -0.51 -13.07
C SER A 96 -9.58 -1.52 -13.12
N ASP A 97 -8.85 -1.60 -14.23
CA ASP A 97 -7.60 -2.33 -14.24
C ASP A 97 -6.61 -1.59 -13.32
N VAL A 98 -5.92 -2.33 -12.48
CA VAL A 98 -5.07 -1.79 -11.40
C VAL A 98 -3.68 -2.38 -11.48
N ARG A 99 -2.67 -1.52 -11.28
CA ARG A 99 -1.29 -1.93 -11.05
C ARG A 99 -0.87 -1.47 -9.66
N CYS A 100 -0.26 -2.35 -8.90
CA CYS A 100 0.20 -2.06 -7.54
C CYS A 100 1.66 -2.46 -7.35
N LEU A 101 2.39 -1.65 -6.59
CA LEU A 101 3.61 -2.10 -5.94
C LEU A 101 3.19 -2.95 -4.74
N VAL A 102 3.90 -4.05 -4.52
CA VAL A 102 3.65 -4.97 -3.41
C VAL A 102 4.89 -5.02 -2.53
N LEU A 103 4.73 -4.62 -1.27
CA LEU A 103 5.80 -4.64 -0.27
C LEU A 103 5.47 -5.61 0.84
N TYR A 104 6.47 -6.38 1.27
CA TYR A 104 6.32 -7.29 2.39
C TYR A 104 6.55 -6.59 3.72
N ARG A 105 5.98 -7.15 4.76
CA ARG A 105 6.04 -6.58 6.12
C ARG A 105 7.44 -6.22 6.57
N ASP A 106 8.40 -7.13 6.41
CA ASP A 106 9.77 -6.90 6.89
C ASP A 106 10.43 -5.72 6.18
N ASP A 107 10.16 -5.55 4.90
CA ASP A 107 10.73 -4.45 4.13
C ASP A 107 10.11 -3.11 4.52
N LEU A 108 8.79 -3.08 4.71
CA LEU A 108 8.11 -1.88 5.19
C LEU A 108 8.57 -1.52 6.59
N LYS A 109 8.65 -2.50 7.48
CA LYS A 109 9.12 -2.29 8.85
C LYS A 109 10.52 -1.67 8.88
N ARG A 110 11.40 -2.15 8.00
CA ARG A 110 12.76 -1.61 7.89
C ARG A 110 12.74 -0.14 7.50
N VAL A 111 11.92 0.22 6.50
CA VAL A 111 11.77 1.63 6.06
C VAL A 111 11.28 2.50 7.19
N LEU A 112 10.20 2.09 7.85
CA LEU A 112 9.58 2.88 8.91
C LEU A 112 10.49 3.02 10.14
N THR A 113 11.39 2.06 10.33
CA THR A 113 12.34 2.10 11.44
C THR A 113 13.50 3.06 11.19
N VAL A 114 13.96 3.16 9.95
CA VAL A 114 15.15 3.96 9.63
C VAL A 114 14.82 5.36 9.10
N GLU A 115 13.59 5.61 8.69
CA GLU A 115 13.18 6.87 8.10
C GLU A 115 12.00 7.48 8.84
N PRO A 116 12.24 8.42 9.78
CA PRO A 116 11.16 9.01 10.57
C PRO A 116 10.07 9.70 9.74
N ALA A 117 10.42 10.30 8.61
CA ALA A 117 9.44 10.95 7.74
C ALA A 117 8.44 9.94 7.18
N ALA A 118 8.90 8.75 6.79
CA ALA A 118 8.02 7.68 6.31
C ALA A 118 7.10 7.18 7.43
N LEU A 119 7.64 7.01 8.64
CA LEU A 119 6.85 6.61 9.80
C LEU A 119 5.75 7.64 10.10
N TRP A 120 6.10 8.92 10.06
CA TRP A 120 5.13 9.99 10.32
C TRP A 120 4.01 9.99 9.25
N THR A 121 4.35 9.86 7.99
CA THR A 121 3.38 9.76 6.89
C THR A 121 2.43 8.57 7.10
N MET A 122 2.96 7.42 7.53
CA MET A 122 2.14 6.26 7.85
C MET A 122 1.17 6.56 8.98
N LEU A 123 1.65 7.17 10.06
CA LEU A 123 0.80 7.54 11.20
C LEU A 123 -0.30 8.51 10.79
N GLU A 124 0.02 9.51 9.99
CA GLU A 124 -0.98 10.46 9.50
C GLU A 124 -2.07 9.77 8.69
N THR A 125 -1.69 8.85 7.81
CA THR A 125 -2.64 8.12 6.97
C THR A 125 -3.55 7.22 7.82
N VAL A 126 -2.97 6.46 8.73
CA VAL A 126 -3.72 5.55 9.61
C VAL A 126 -4.69 6.35 10.50
N THR A 127 -4.22 7.48 11.05
CA THR A 127 -5.04 8.37 11.87
C THR A 127 -6.22 8.93 11.09
N ALA A 128 -5.97 9.41 9.87
CA ALA A 128 -7.02 9.96 9.01
C ALA A 128 -8.08 8.90 8.68
N ARG A 129 -7.65 7.69 8.36
CA ARG A 129 -8.55 6.58 8.06
C ARG A 129 -9.38 6.17 9.27
N TYR A 130 -8.75 6.14 10.44
CA TYR A 130 -9.46 5.82 11.69
C TYR A 130 -10.56 6.86 11.99
N ARG A 131 -10.25 8.14 11.84
CA ARG A 131 -11.22 9.20 12.08
C ARG A 131 -12.37 9.23 11.08
N ALA A 132 -12.15 8.72 9.87
CA ALA A 132 -13.17 8.66 8.82
C ALA A 132 -14.18 7.52 9.00
N THR A 133 -13.89 6.54 9.86
CA THR A 133 -14.78 5.37 10.10
C THR A 133 -15.70 5.47 11.32
#